data_7023c89510a82305877273af752f7bdd
#
_entry.id   7023c89510a82305877273af752f7bdd
#
_cell.length_a   1.000
_cell.length_b   1.000
_cell.length_c   1.000
_cell.angle_alpha   90.00
_cell.angle_beta   90.00
_cell.angle_gamma   90.00
#
_symmetry.space_group_name_H-M   'P 1'
#
loop_
_entity.id
_entity.type
_entity.pdbx_description
1 polymer ?
#
loop_
_entity_poly.entity_id
_entity_poly.type
_entity_poly.pdbx_seq_one_letter_code
_entity_poly.pdbx_strand_id
1 'polypeptide(L)'
;MIATLVKHHCRHCGSENIVKNGHNSSGSQQYWCKDCDKRLVLEPKRGYTEDEREMIIAAYYERPSMRGIQRIFGVSPNTLSSWLKKKDQVNPSLEETLAPAKPDDILELDEAWSFVLKKTQKRWLWTAICRRTRQIVAYVLGDRSETTCQKLWENIPDAYKKSLTYSDFWTAYEKVFPKETHQSVGKETGETAHMERWYNTLRQWNARYTRKTLAFSKKEYYHDLVTRLFIIRYNLNKLSLIT
;
A
#
# COMPACT_ATOMS: atom_id res chain seq x y z
N MET A 1 1.29 -46.32 29.07
CA MET A 1 1.99 -45.23 28.33
C MET A 1 2.25 -45.79 26.93
N ILE A 2 1.73 -45.10 25.88
CA ILE A 2 1.94 -45.51 24.47
C ILE A 2 3.11 -44.66 23.98
N ALA A 3 4.24 -45.32 23.60
CA ALA A 3 5.40 -44.65 23.02
C ALA A 3 5.41 -44.92 21.50
N THR A 4 5.45 -43.87 20.70
CA THR A 4 5.59 -43.98 19.25
C THR A 4 7.05 -43.70 18.87
N LEU A 5 7.70 -44.65 18.24
CA LEU A 5 9.07 -44.50 17.74
C LEU A 5 9.03 -43.83 16.38
N VAL A 6 9.51 -42.57 16.29
CA VAL A 6 9.63 -41.84 15.02
C VAL A 6 11.07 -41.97 14.52
N LYS A 7 11.27 -42.67 13.38
CA LYS A 7 12.56 -42.69 12.69
C LYS A 7 12.70 -41.51 11.76
N HIS A 8 13.81 -40.78 11.87
CA HIS A 8 14.13 -39.66 11.01
C HIS A 8 15.18 -40.05 9.97
N HIS A 9 15.03 -39.52 8.77
CA HIS A 9 15.95 -39.78 7.64
C HIS A 9 16.54 -38.47 7.10
N CYS A 10 17.72 -38.58 6.53
CA CYS A 10 18.34 -37.44 5.82
C CYS A 10 17.49 -37.08 4.61
N ARG A 11 17.09 -35.80 4.50
CA ARG A 11 16.28 -35.28 3.38
C ARG A 11 17.04 -35.22 2.04
N HIS A 12 18.36 -35.42 2.04
CA HIS A 12 19.20 -35.39 0.84
C HIS A 12 19.51 -36.77 0.29
N CYS A 13 19.79 -37.74 1.15
CA CYS A 13 20.20 -39.08 0.72
C CYS A 13 19.35 -40.22 1.32
N GLY A 14 18.34 -39.91 2.16
CA GLY A 14 17.50 -40.95 2.77
C GLY A 14 18.12 -41.73 3.94
N SER A 15 19.40 -41.51 4.26
CA SER A 15 20.10 -42.22 5.31
C SER A 15 19.51 -41.98 6.71
N GLU A 16 19.50 -43.02 7.56
CA GLU A 16 19.18 -42.93 8.99
C GLU A 16 20.39 -42.47 9.84
N ASN A 17 21.60 -42.41 9.25
CA ASN A 17 22.82 -42.06 9.95
C ASN A 17 22.97 -40.56 10.14
N ILE A 18 22.04 -39.98 10.91
CA ILE A 18 21.99 -38.56 11.24
C ILE A 18 22.20 -38.34 12.73
N VAL A 19 22.95 -37.30 13.09
CA VAL A 19 23.23 -36.92 14.47
C VAL A 19 22.86 -35.45 14.73
N LYS A 20 22.47 -35.11 15.97
CA LYS A 20 22.23 -33.73 16.36
C LYS A 20 23.50 -32.89 16.21
N ASN A 21 23.42 -31.71 15.65
CA ASN A 21 24.53 -30.81 15.37
C ASN A 21 24.19 -29.35 15.75
N GLY A 22 23.82 -29.13 17.01
CA GLY A 22 23.51 -27.79 17.54
C GLY A 22 22.24 -27.19 16.96
N HIS A 23 22.14 -25.85 17.02
CA HIS A 23 21.02 -25.08 16.53
C HIS A 23 21.47 -24.09 15.46
N ASN A 24 20.60 -23.78 14.52
CA ASN A 24 20.86 -22.70 13.57
C ASN A 24 20.56 -21.32 14.20
N SER A 25 20.82 -20.22 13.46
CA SER A 25 20.56 -18.85 13.89
C SER A 25 19.08 -18.54 14.21
N SER A 26 18.15 -19.37 13.72
CA SER A 26 16.71 -19.28 14.01
C SER A 26 16.25 -20.15 15.18
N GLY A 27 17.19 -20.78 15.89
CA GLY A 27 16.92 -21.66 17.05
C GLY A 27 16.39 -23.05 16.68
N SER A 28 16.37 -23.45 15.40
CA SER A 28 15.94 -24.78 14.99
C SER A 28 17.08 -25.79 15.17
N GLN A 29 16.75 -27.01 15.67
CA GLN A 29 17.71 -28.09 15.81
C GLN A 29 18.28 -28.46 14.45
N GLN A 30 19.61 -28.43 14.31
CA GLN A 30 20.32 -28.94 13.15
C GLN A 30 20.74 -30.37 13.35
N TYR A 31 20.83 -31.09 12.24
CA TYR A 31 21.34 -32.46 12.17
C TYR A 31 22.42 -32.51 11.10
N TRP A 32 23.36 -33.40 11.30
CA TRP A 32 24.42 -33.74 10.35
C TRP A 32 24.25 -35.16 9.88
N CYS A 33 24.20 -35.36 8.58
CA CYS A 33 24.19 -36.69 7.97
C CYS A 33 25.62 -37.15 7.74
N LYS A 34 26.01 -38.25 8.36
CA LYS A 34 27.37 -38.81 8.24
C LYS A 34 27.63 -39.45 6.89
N ASP A 35 26.57 -39.85 6.15
CA ASP A 35 26.73 -40.55 4.87
C ASP A 35 26.87 -39.59 3.68
N CYS A 36 26.21 -38.45 3.70
CA CYS A 36 26.34 -37.44 2.62
C CYS A 36 26.98 -36.14 3.07
N ASP A 37 27.45 -36.05 4.30
CA ASP A 37 28.13 -34.90 4.93
C ASP A 37 27.31 -33.57 4.93
N LYS A 38 26.00 -33.62 4.72
CA LYS A 38 25.15 -32.44 4.70
C LYS A 38 24.52 -32.15 6.06
N ARG A 39 24.44 -30.87 6.39
CA ARG A 39 23.69 -30.37 7.53
C ARG A 39 22.25 -30.05 7.09
N LEU A 40 21.28 -30.41 7.93
CA LEU A 40 19.87 -30.27 7.63
C LEU A 40 19.04 -29.96 8.89
N VAL A 41 17.85 -29.40 8.69
CA VAL A 41 16.79 -29.38 9.67
C VAL A 41 15.74 -30.39 9.24
N LEU A 42 15.35 -31.33 10.13
CA LEU A 42 14.40 -32.37 9.79
C LEU A 42 13.03 -31.80 9.45
N GLU A 43 12.58 -30.88 10.28
CA GLU A 43 11.31 -30.13 10.09
C GLU A 43 11.63 -28.66 9.89
N PRO A 44 11.99 -28.23 8.67
CA PRO A 44 12.18 -26.83 8.40
C PRO A 44 10.85 -26.09 8.58
N LYS A 45 10.91 -24.89 9.17
CA LYS A 45 9.73 -24.02 9.23
C LYS A 45 9.19 -23.85 7.82
N ARG A 46 7.94 -24.26 7.63
CA ARG A 46 7.24 -24.11 6.35
C ARG A 46 7.16 -22.63 6.01
N GLY A 47 7.51 -22.27 4.78
CA GLY A 47 7.24 -20.94 4.27
C GLY A 47 5.72 -20.71 4.16
N TYR A 48 5.32 -19.44 4.04
CA TYR A 48 3.91 -19.11 3.81
C TYR A 48 3.48 -19.57 2.42
N THR A 49 2.31 -20.19 2.33
CA THR A 49 1.64 -20.48 1.05
C THR A 49 1.19 -19.17 0.40
N GLU A 50 0.80 -19.20 -0.87
CA GLU A 50 0.29 -18.02 -1.56
C GLU A 50 -1.02 -17.53 -0.92
N ASP A 51 -1.93 -18.44 -0.59
CA ASP A 51 -3.20 -18.10 0.09
C ASP A 51 -2.97 -17.45 1.46
N GLU A 52 -2.01 -17.99 2.24
CA GLU A 52 -1.62 -17.38 3.52
C GLU A 52 -1.06 -15.95 3.33
N ARG A 53 -0.27 -15.71 2.28
CA ARG A 53 0.28 -14.40 1.96
C ARG A 53 -0.82 -13.42 1.57
N GLU A 54 -1.72 -13.81 0.68
CA GLU A 54 -2.83 -12.95 0.25
C GLU A 54 -3.76 -12.62 1.43
N MET A 55 -4.07 -13.58 2.29
CA MET A 55 -4.85 -13.35 3.51
C MET A 55 -4.16 -12.35 4.45
N ILE A 56 -2.85 -12.49 4.65
CA ILE A 56 -2.07 -11.59 5.52
C ILE A 56 -1.98 -10.19 4.92
N ILE A 57 -1.81 -10.08 3.60
CA ILE A 57 -1.81 -8.79 2.88
C ILE A 57 -3.21 -8.14 2.97
N ALA A 58 -4.27 -8.92 2.79
CA ALA A 58 -5.65 -8.43 2.94
C ALA A 58 -5.88 -7.91 4.37
N ALA A 59 -5.44 -8.65 5.39
CA ALA A 59 -5.50 -8.19 6.78
C ALA A 59 -4.68 -6.91 7.00
N TYR A 60 -3.52 -6.76 6.36
CA TYR A 60 -2.74 -5.52 6.44
C TYR A 60 -3.50 -4.31 5.86
N TYR A 61 -4.29 -4.50 4.83
CA TYR A 61 -5.10 -3.43 4.23
C TYR A 61 -6.26 -2.96 5.13
N GLU A 62 -6.62 -3.73 6.15
CA GLU A 62 -7.62 -3.35 7.16
C GLU A 62 -7.03 -2.53 8.32
N ARG A 63 -6.04 -1.66 8.03
CA ARG A 63 -5.44 -0.70 8.96
C ARG A 63 -4.36 -1.18 9.92
N PRO A 64 -4.14 -2.47 10.27
CA PRO A 64 -3.14 -2.79 11.27
C PRO A 64 -1.74 -2.30 10.84
N SER A 65 -0.94 -1.92 11.83
CA SER A 65 0.47 -1.62 11.58
C SER A 65 1.22 -2.90 11.19
N MET A 66 2.39 -2.77 10.53
CA MET A 66 3.24 -3.94 10.25
C MET A 66 3.61 -4.74 11.51
N ARG A 67 3.76 -4.07 12.65
CA ARG A 67 3.95 -4.74 13.95
C ARG A 67 2.67 -5.40 14.47
N GLY A 68 1.50 -4.87 14.12
CA GLY A 68 0.22 -5.54 14.38
C GLY A 68 0.12 -6.86 13.63
N ILE A 69 0.43 -6.87 12.35
CA ILE A 69 0.51 -8.09 11.52
C ILE A 69 1.52 -9.09 12.11
N GLN A 70 2.68 -8.61 12.56
CA GLN A 70 3.67 -9.49 13.21
C GLN A 70 3.12 -10.16 14.48
N ARG A 71 2.36 -9.42 15.31
CA ARG A 71 1.76 -10.02 16.53
C ARG A 71 0.66 -11.03 16.24
N ILE A 72 -0.10 -10.82 15.17
CA ILE A 72 -1.25 -11.67 14.81
C ILE A 72 -0.78 -12.92 14.04
N PHE A 73 0.07 -12.74 13.03
CA PHE A 73 0.44 -13.78 12.07
C PHE A 73 1.89 -14.26 12.20
N GLY A 74 2.70 -13.67 13.07
CA GLY A 74 4.13 -14.00 13.21
C GLY A 74 5.02 -13.52 12.06
N VAL A 75 4.47 -12.82 11.07
CA VAL A 75 5.22 -12.34 9.89
C VAL A 75 6.05 -11.12 10.23
N SER A 76 7.35 -11.18 9.93
CA SER A 76 8.23 -10.03 10.18
C SER A 76 7.85 -8.81 9.30
N PRO A 77 8.04 -7.57 9.81
CA PRO A 77 7.82 -6.36 9.00
C PRO A 77 8.62 -6.34 7.69
N ASN A 78 9.82 -6.93 7.67
CA ASN A 78 10.64 -7.02 6.46
C ASN A 78 10.04 -7.99 5.43
N THR A 79 9.54 -9.13 5.88
CA THR A 79 8.85 -10.12 5.03
C THR A 79 7.59 -9.50 4.42
N LEU A 80 6.73 -8.89 5.25
CA LEU A 80 5.53 -8.20 4.76
C LEU A 80 5.90 -7.09 3.76
N SER A 81 6.90 -6.29 4.07
CA SER A 81 7.39 -5.23 3.18
C SER A 81 7.87 -5.77 1.82
N SER A 82 8.54 -6.93 1.80
CA SER A 82 8.94 -7.61 0.56
C SER A 82 7.73 -8.07 -0.27
N TRP A 83 6.70 -8.59 0.39
CA TRP A 83 5.46 -9.00 -0.29
C TRP A 83 4.69 -7.80 -0.88
N LEU A 84 4.60 -6.69 -0.13
CA LEU A 84 3.97 -5.46 -0.63
C LEU A 84 4.71 -4.90 -1.86
N LYS A 85 6.06 -4.96 -1.91
CA LYS A 85 6.82 -4.58 -3.10
C LYS A 85 6.53 -5.47 -4.30
N LYS A 86 6.46 -6.79 -4.09
CA LYS A 86 6.11 -7.72 -5.17
C LYS A 86 4.69 -7.49 -5.67
N LYS A 87 3.74 -7.25 -4.76
CA LYS A 87 2.35 -6.93 -5.13
C LYS A 87 2.28 -5.66 -5.97
N ASP A 88 3.04 -4.63 -5.62
CA ASP A 88 3.13 -3.38 -6.36
C ASP A 88 3.65 -3.56 -7.80
N GLN A 89 4.62 -4.45 -7.99
CA GLN A 89 5.20 -4.74 -9.32
C GLN A 89 4.23 -5.42 -10.29
N VAL A 90 3.23 -6.12 -9.78
CA VAL A 90 2.23 -6.84 -10.58
C VAL A 90 0.88 -6.13 -10.62
N ASN A 91 0.72 -5.03 -9.88
CA ASN A 91 -0.49 -4.22 -9.93
C ASN A 91 -0.59 -3.47 -11.27
N PRO A 92 -1.81 -3.21 -11.74
CA PRO A 92 -2.02 -2.34 -12.90
C PRO A 92 -1.52 -0.92 -12.61
N SER A 93 -1.30 -0.14 -13.66
CA SER A 93 -1.10 1.31 -13.53
C SER A 93 -2.35 1.98 -12.95
N LEU A 94 -2.21 3.21 -12.44
CA LEU A 94 -3.37 3.93 -11.92
C LEU A 94 -4.43 4.13 -13.00
N GLU A 95 -4.02 4.46 -14.21
CA GLU A 95 -4.91 4.71 -15.35
C GLU A 95 -5.73 3.47 -15.73
N GLU A 96 -5.12 2.28 -15.72
CA GLU A 96 -5.81 1.01 -15.97
C GLU A 96 -6.88 0.67 -14.93
N THR A 97 -6.88 1.34 -13.77
CA THR A 97 -7.89 1.15 -12.73
C THR A 97 -9.11 2.06 -12.91
N LEU A 98 -9.08 2.99 -13.87
CA LEU A 98 -10.13 3.99 -14.03
C LEU A 98 -11.25 3.48 -14.93
N ALA A 99 -12.48 3.87 -14.60
CA ALA A 99 -13.60 3.77 -15.53
C ALA A 99 -13.40 4.78 -16.68
N PRO A 100 -13.93 4.52 -17.88
CA PRO A 100 -13.84 5.46 -19.00
C PRO A 100 -14.35 6.85 -18.63
N ALA A 101 -13.58 7.88 -19.00
CA ALA A 101 -13.97 9.27 -18.79
C ALA A 101 -15.23 9.62 -19.61
N LYS A 102 -16.05 10.53 -19.08
CA LYS A 102 -17.21 11.09 -19.77
C LYS A 102 -17.06 12.61 -19.89
N PRO A 103 -17.69 13.22 -20.91
CA PRO A 103 -17.59 14.67 -21.12
C PRO A 103 -18.08 15.53 -19.95
N ASP A 104 -19.02 14.99 -19.17
CA ASP A 104 -19.65 15.66 -18.01
C ASP A 104 -18.99 15.28 -16.68
N ASP A 105 -17.84 14.60 -16.71
CA ASP A 105 -17.11 14.28 -15.49
C ASP A 105 -16.57 15.56 -14.83
N ILE A 106 -16.64 15.56 -13.51
CA ILE A 106 -16.15 16.64 -12.65
C ILE A 106 -15.05 16.06 -11.75
N LEU A 107 -13.93 16.77 -11.64
CA LEU A 107 -12.85 16.42 -10.73
C LEU A 107 -12.85 17.34 -9.50
N GLU A 108 -12.70 16.77 -8.33
CA GLU A 108 -12.45 17.49 -7.10
C GLU A 108 -10.98 17.34 -6.72
N LEU A 109 -10.34 18.45 -6.39
CA LEU A 109 -8.92 18.54 -6.07
C LEU A 109 -8.75 18.98 -4.63
N ASP A 110 -7.84 18.36 -3.91
CA ASP A 110 -7.47 18.77 -2.55
C ASP A 110 -6.13 18.15 -2.15
N GLU A 111 -5.53 18.61 -1.06
CA GLU A 111 -4.31 18.03 -0.52
C GLU A 111 -4.42 17.68 0.95
N ALA A 112 -3.91 16.50 1.31
CA ALA A 112 -3.82 16.01 2.69
C ALA A 112 -2.39 16.05 3.20
N TRP A 113 -2.22 16.60 4.40
CA TRP A 113 -0.94 16.61 5.08
C TRP A 113 -0.59 15.25 5.71
N SER A 114 0.66 14.85 5.53
CA SER A 114 1.30 13.72 6.20
C SER A 114 2.78 14.05 6.50
N PHE A 115 3.55 13.07 6.97
CA PHE A 115 4.98 13.25 7.22
C PHE A 115 5.74 11.92 7.13
N VAL A 116 7.05 12.01 6.88
CA VAL A 116 7.98 10.88 6.87
C VAL A 116 9.03 11.10 7.94
N LEU A 117 9.33 10.08 8.73
CA LEU A 117 10.28 10.01 9.82
C LEU A 117 9.94 10.95 11.00
N LYS A 118 9.80 12.24 10.79
CA LYS A 118 9.47 13.25 11.81
C LYS A 118 8.54 14.32 11.25
N LYS A 119 7.72 14.94 12.10
CA LYS A 119 6.68 15.92 11.72
C LYS A 119 7.21 17.15 10.96
N THR A 120 8.50 17.46 11.09
CA THR A 120 9.13 18.54 10.34
C THR A 120 9.35 18.18 8.87
N GLN A 121 9.41 16.89 8.54
CA GLN A 121 9.50 16.40 7.16
C GLN A 121 8.10 16.17 6.60
N LYS A 122 7.41 17.28 6.33
CA LYS A 122 6.05 17.28 5.79
C LYS A 122 6.02 16.67 4.40
N ARG A 123 4.96 15.89 4.13
CA ARG A 123 4.60 15.39 2.80
C ARG A 123 3.11 15.64 2.58
N TRP A 124 2.81 16.24 1.45
CA TRP A 124 1.44 16.50 1.04
C TRP A 124 1.05 15.49 -0.02
N LEU A 125 -0.08 14.87 0.18
CA LEU A 125 -0.72 14.02 -0.82
C LEU A 125 -1.74 14.90 -1.55
N TRP A 126 -1.40 15.27 -2.77
CA TRP A 126 -2.28 15.96 -3.70
C TRP A 126 -3.08 14.93 -4.47
N THR A 127 -4.36 15.13 -4.64
CA THR A 127 -5.24 14.17 -5.29
C THR A 127 -6.29 14.84 -6.14
N ALA A 128 -6.68 14.15 -7.22
CA ALA A 128 -7.83 14.46 -8.05
C ALA A 128 -8.80 13.27 -8.01
N ILE A 129 -10.04 13.46 -7.59
CA ILE A 129 -11.08 12.43 -7.57
C ILE A 129 -12.16 12.75 -8.60
N CYS A 130 -12.58 11.76 -9.38
CA CYS A 130 -13.74 11.90 -10.25
C CYS A 130 -15.02 11.80 -9.40
N ARG A 131 -15.88 12.83 -9.49
CA ARG A 131 -17.14 12.92 -8.73
C ARG A 131 -18.10 11.78 -9.04
N ARG A 132 -18.23 11.40 -10.32
CA ARG A 132 -19.13 10.34 -10.76
C ARG A 132 -18.67 8.96 -10.30
N THR A 133 -17.40 8.60 -10.58
CA THR A 133 -16.89 7.25 -10.33
C THR A 133 -16.34 7.07 -8.92
N ARG A 134 -16.08 8.16 -8.21
CA ARG A 134 -15.39 8.18 -6.90
C ARG A 134 -13.98 7.61 -6.93
N GLN A 135 -13.40 7.45 -8.11
CA GLN A 135 -12.02 6.97 -8.28
C GLN A 135 -11.02 8.11 -8.21
N ILE A 136 -9.84 7.82 -7.69
CA ILE A 136 -8.71 8.74 -7.72
C ILE A 136 -8.10 8.68 -9.12
N VAL A 137 -8.26 9.78 -9.85
CA VAL A 137 -7.80 9.94 -11.23
C VAL A 137 -6.30 10.19 -11.30
N ALA A 138 -5.80 11.00 -10.37
CA ALA A 138 -4.38 11.29 -10.24
C ALA A 138 -4.00 11.58 -8.78
N TYR A 139 -2.74 11.35 -8.44
CA TYR A 139 -2.17 11.78 -7.16
C TYR A 139 -0.67 12.08 -7.29
N VAL A 140 -0.17 12.91 -6.38
CA VAL A 140 1.27 13.19 -6.23
C VAL A 140 1.60 13.34 -4.75
N LEU A 141 2.76 12.80 -4.34
CA LEU A 141 3.36 13.05 -3.03
C LEU A 141 4.49 14.06 -3.17
N GLY A 142 4.43 15.16 -2.44
CA GLY A 142 5.44 16.21 -2.51
C GLY A 142 5.34 17.23 -1.37
N ASP A 143 5.81 18.42 -1.63
CA ASP A 143 5.59 19.59 -0.80
C ASP A 143 4.28 20.32 -1.19
N ARG A 144 3.99 21.45 -0.55
CA ARG A 144 2.81 22.28 -0.87
C ARG A 144 3.18 23.41 -1.84
N SER A 145 3.88 23.08 -2.93
CA SER A 145 4.34 24.04 -3.93
C SER A 145 3.55 23.96 -5.23
N GLU A 146 3.66 25.02 -6.02
CA GLU A 146 3.15 25.09 -7.38
C GLU A 146 3.75 23.99 -8.28
N THR A 147 5.04 23.68 -8.10
CA THR A 147 5.71 22.58 -8.83
C THR A 147 5.06 21.22 -8.55
N THR A 148 4.64 20.95 -7.32
CA THR A 148 3.95 19.71 -6.98
C THR A 148 2.52 19.71 -7.55
N CYS A 149 1.83 20.84 -7.56
CA CYS A 149 0.54 21.01 -8.20
C CYS A 149 0.64 20.78 -9.73
N GLN A 150 1.70 21.29 -10.37
CA GLN A 150 1.95 21.06 -11.80
C GLN A 150 2.11 19.56 -12.12
N LYS A 151 2.83 18.81 -11.27
CA LYS A 151 2.93 17.35 -11.42
C LYS A 151 1.58 16.65 -11.25
N LEU A 152 0.70 17.14 -10.38
CA LEU A 152 -0.65 16.62 -10.29
C LEU A 152 -1.41 16.80 -11.61
N TRP A 153 -1.36 17.99 -12.19
CA TRP A 153 -1.97 18.29 -13.49
C TRP A 153 -1.42 17.39 -14.61
N GLU A 154 -0.10 17.19 -14.66
CA GLU A 154 0.55 16.32 -15.63
C GLU A 154 0.14 14.86 -15.49
N ASN A 155 -0.09 14.39 -14.26
CA ASN A 155 -0.51 13.01 -13.97
C ASN A 155 -2.00 12.76 -14.24
N ILE A 156 -2.82 13.80 -14.45
CA ILE A 156 -4.21 13.61 -14.86
C ILE A 156 -4.22 13.07 -16.31
N PRO A 157 -4.84 11.89 -16.58
CA PRO A 157 -4.94 11.35 -17.92
C PRO A 157 -5.63 12.34 -18.89
N ASP A 158 -5.20 12.36 -20.14
CA ASP A 158 -5.70 13.31 -21.15
C ASP A 158 -7.22 13.25 -21.33
N ALA A 159 -7.79 12.06 -21.15
CA ALA A 159 -9.24 11.88 -21.18
C ALA A 159 -10.01 12.70 -20.12
N TYR A 160 -9.37 13.04 -19.01
CA TYR A 160 -9.96 13.83 -17.92
C TYR A 160 -9.53 15.32 -17.93
N LYS A 161 -8.55 15.72 -18.74
CA LYS A 161 -8.05 17.12 -18.77
C LYS A 161 -9.05 18.17 -19.19
N LYS A 162 -10.12 17.75 -19.88
CA LYS A 162 -11.22 18.66 -20.28
C LYS A 162 -12.35 18.74 -19.25
N SER A 163 -12.29 17.93 -18.20
CA SER A 163 -13.30 17.92 -17.13
C SER A 163 -13.28 19.23 -16.33
N LEU A 164 -14.46 19.66 -15.87
CA LEU A 164 -14.56 20.73 -14.89
C LEU A 164 -13.87 20.33 -13.59
N THR A 165 -13.07 21.20 -13.01
CA THR A 165 -12.31 20.93 -11.78
C THR A 165 -12.68 21.90 -10.69
N TYR A 166 -12.83 21.41 -9.44
CA TYR A 166 -13.06 22.21 -8.25
C TYR A 166 -11.92 22.02 -7.25
N SER A 167 -11.44 23.11 -6.65
CA SER A 167 -10.50 23.09 -5.52
C SER A 167 -10.87 24.15 -4.48
N ASP A 168 -10.15 24.16 -3.35
CA ASP A 168 -10.14 25.31 -2.46
C ASP A 168 -9.38 26.51 -3.09
N PHE A 169 -9.34 27.64 -2.35
CA PHE A 169 -8.67 28.88 -2.80
C PHE A 169 -7.15 28.84 -2.70
N TRP A 170 -6.51 27.67 -2.72
CA TRP A 170 -5.06 27.59 -2.74
C TRP A 170 -4.51 28.07 -4.09
N THR A 171 -3.68 29.12 -4.07
CA THR A 171 -3.21 29.83 -5.27
C THR A 171 -2.47 28.97 -6.29
N ALA A 172 -1.91 27.82 -5.89
CA ALA A 172 -1.25 26.91 -6.81
C ALA A 172 -2.23 26.30 -7.84
N TYR A 173 -3.49 26.03 -7.45
CA TYR A 173 -4.49 25.52 -8.38
C TYR A 173 -4.84 26.55 -9.45
N GLU A 174 -5.06 27.81 -9.06
CA GLU A 174 -5.41 28.91 -9.98
C GLU A 174 -4.31 29.20 -11.01
N LYS A 175 -3.05 28.93 -10.67
CA LYS A 175 -1.90 29.14 -11.57
C LYS A 175 -1.66 27.99 -12.52
N VAL A 176 -2.00 26.77 -12.12
CA VAL A 176 -1.65 25.52 -12.84
C VAL A 176 -2.81 25.05 -13.70
N PHE A 177 -4.03 25.10 -13.19
CA PHE A 177 -5.20 24.58 -13.91
C PHE A 177 -5.77 25.60 -14.89
N PRO A 178 -6.28 25.18 -16.07
CA PRO A 178 -6.86 26.09 -17.05
C PRO A 178 -8.07 26.82 -16.47
N LYS A 179 -8.09 28.16 -16.60
CA LYS A 179 -9.17 29.02 -16.05
C LYS A 179 -10.56 28.70 -16.61
N GLU A 180 -10.61 28.15 -17.81
CA GLU A 180 -11.85 27.80 -18.50
C GLU A 180 -12.53 26.57 -17.87
N THR A 181 -11.77 25.70 -17.22
CA THR A 181 -12.26 24.44 -16.64
C THR A 181 -12.00 24.31 -15.15
N HIS A 182 -11.45 25.35 -14.51
CA HIS A 182 -11.15 25.33 -13.08
C HIS A 182 -11.91 26.41 -12.30
N GLN A 183 -12.47 26.03 -11.15
CA GLN A 183 -13.16 26.92 -10.25
C GLN A 183 -12.68 26.70 -8.81
N SER A 184 -12.19 27.77 -8.17
CA SER A 184 -11.91 27.78 -6.74
C SER A 184 -13.20 28.04 -5.96
N VAL A 185 -13.50 27.20 -4.97
CA VAL A 185 -14.76 27.23 -4.22
C VAL A 185 -14.52 27.15 -2.71
N GLY A 186 -15.41 27.77 -1.94
CA GLY A 186 -15.39 27.64 -0.49
C GLY A 186 -16.00 26.31 -0.03
N LYS A 187 -15.66 25.90 1.18
CA LYS A 187 -16.15 24.63 1.77
C LYS A 187 -17.67 24.60 1.96
N GLU A 188 -18.28 25.76 2.09
CA GLU A 188 -19.74 25.93 2.24
C GLU A 188 -20.53 25.51 1.00
N THR A 189 -19.88 25.47 -0.18
CA THR A 189 -20.52 25.04 -1.42
C THR A 189 -20.73 23.53 -1.51
N GLY A 190 -19.95 22.74 -0.75
CA GLY A 190 -19.97 21.28 -0.81
C GLY A 190 -19.33 20.67 -2.06
N GLU A 191 -18.76 21.50 -2.97
CA GLU A 191 -18.22 21.05 -4.26
C GLU A 191 -16.94 20.17 -4.13
N THR A 192 -16.33 20.10 -2.94
CA THR A 192 -15.20 19.23 -2.62
C THR A 192 -15.53 18.13 -1.59
N ALA A 193 -16.83 17.90 -1.35
CA ALA A 193 -17.30 16.99 -0.30
C ALA A 193 -16.87 15.51 -0.50
N HIS A 194 -16.73 15.08 -1.76
CA HIS A 194 -16.32 13.71 -2.05
C HIS A 194 -14.83 13.48 -1.77
N MET A 195 -14.01 14.48 -2.00
CA MET A 195 -12.60 14.46 -1.66
C MET A 195 -12.40 14.41 -0.13
N GLU A 196 -13.14 15.22 0.63
CA GLU A 196 -13.09 15.18 2.09
C GLU A 196 -13.48 13.79 2.63
N ARG A 197 -14.55 13.20 2.08
CA ARG A 197 -14.98 11.84 2.43
C ARG A 197 -13.91 10.80 2.09
N TRP A 198 -13.24 10.93 0.95
CA TRP A 198 -12.17 10.03 0.57
C TRP A 198 -10.97 10.12 1.52
N TYR A 199 -10.57 11.32 1.95
CA TYR A 199 -9.51 11.46 2.95
C TYR A 199 -9.90 10.85 4.30
N ASN A 200 -11.16 10.88 4.68
CA ASN A 200 -11.62 10.16 5.87
C ASN A 200 -11.46 8.63 5.69
N THR A 201 -11.82 8.10 4.53
CA THR A 201 -11.59 6.70 4.17
C THR A 201 -10.09 6.35 4.20
N LEU A 202 -9.24 7.17 3.59
CA LEU A 202 -7.79 6.99 3.62
C LEU A 202 -7.25 6.93 5.06
N ARG A 203 -7.68 7.85 5.93
CA ARG A 203 -7.26 7.88 7.34
C ARG A 203 -7.79 6.69 8.13
N GLN A 204 -8.95 6.21 7.80
CA GLN A 204 -9.56 5.07 8.48
C GLN A 204 -8.91 3.75 8.09
N TRP A 205 -8.56 3.55 6.82
CA TRP A 205 -8.04 2.27 6.30
C TRP A 205 -6.51 2.22 6.20
N ASN A 206 -5.82 3.36 6.29
CA ASN A 206 -4.38 3.41 6.23
C ASN A 206 -3.79 4.03 7.50
N ALA A 207 -3.20 3.18 8.34
CA ALA A 207 -2.62 3.59 9.63
C ALA A 207 -1.57 4.71 9.51
N ARG A 208 -0.93 4.87 8.33
CA ARG A 208 0.11 5.90 8.10
C ARG A 208 -0.46 7.32 8.00
N TYR A 209 -1.74 7.44 7.61
CA TYR A 209 -2.46 8.70 7.47
C TYR A 209 -3.34 9.06 8.67
N THR A 210 -3.42 8.17 9.66
CA THR A 210 -4.17 8.44 10.90
C THR A 210 -3.49 9.56 11.68
N ARG A 211 -4.27 10.53 12.16
CA ARG A 211 -3.76 11.61 13.02
C ARG A 211 -3.16 11.01 14.31
N LYS A 212 -2.04 11.57 14.76
CA LYS A 212 -1.30 11.14 15.98
C LYS A 212 -0.90 9.65 15.94
N THR A 213 -0.66 9.08 14.76
CA THR A 213 -0.24 7.67 14.63
C THR A 213 1.22 7.48 14.99
N LEU A 214 1.54 6.31 15.57
CA LEU A 214 2.91 5.78 15.67
C LEU A 214 3.31 4.93 14.45
N ALA A 215 2.38 4.67 13.53
CA ALA A 215 2.60 3.88 12.33
C ALA A 215 3.09 4.70 11.12
N PHE A 216 3.64 5.89 11.34
CA PHE A 216 4.14 6.76 10.29
C PHE A 216 5.28 6.11 9.47
N SER A 217 5.44 6.54 8.23
CA SER A 217 6.50 6.05 7.33
C SER A 217 7.85 6.56 7.76
N LYS A 218 8.86 5.68 7.79
CA LYS A 218 10.25 6.04 8.10
C LYS A 218 11.09 6.39 6.86
N LYS A 219 10.62 6.05 5.65
CA LYS A 219 11.26 6.33 4.35
C LYS A 219 10.21 6.75 3.34
N GLU A 220 10.55 7.69 2.46
CA GLU A 220 9.65 8.20 1.40
C GLU A 220 9.15 7.08 0.49
N TYR A 221 10.04 6.23 0.02
CA TYR A 221 9.70 5.08 -0.80
C TYR A 221 8.54 4.23 -0.22
N TYR A 222 8.56 3.95 1.09
CA TYR A 222 7.48 3.17 1.71
C TYR A 222 6.21 3.98 1.96
N HIS A 223 6.34 5.29 2.03
CA HIS A 223 5.18 6.17 2.11
C HIS A 223 4.44 6.17 0.77
N ASP A 224 5.17 6.34 -0.31
CA ASP A 224 4.63 6.27 -1.67
C ASP A 224 4.07 4.88 -2.01
N LEU A 225 4.84 3.81 -1.78
CA LEU A 225 4.41 2.43 -2.01
C LEU A 225 3.05 2.12 -1.37
N VAL A 226 2.90 2.44 -0.08
CA VAL A 226 1.65 2.12 0.65
C VAL A 226 0.50 3.03 0.21
N THR A 227 0.78 4.26 -0.17
CA THR A 227 -0.22 5.18 -0.75
C THR A 227 -0.71 4.67 -2.10
N ARG A 228 0.22 4.28 -2.98
CA ARG A 228 -0.10 3.72 -4.31
C ARG A 228 -0.93 2.43 -4.20
N LEU A 229 -0.50 1.48 -3.38
CA LEU A 229 -1.24 0.24 -3.13
C LEU A 229 -2.66 0.50 -2.62
N PHE A 230 -2.82 1.48 -1.73
CA PHE A 230 -4.13 1.87 -1.22
C PHE A 230 -5.02 2.44 -2.34
N ILE A 231 -4.49 3.37 -3.14
CA ILE A 231 -5.25 4.04 -4.20
C ILE A 231 -5.66 3.04 -5.29
N ILE A 232 -4.75 2.18 -5.74
CA ILE A 232 -5.05 1.15 -6.75
C ILE A 232 -6.16 0.21 -6.25
N ARG A 233 -6.02 -0.33 -5.03
CA ARG A 233 -7.05 -1.18 -4.44
C ARG A 233 -8.40 -0.46 -4.31
N TYR A 234 -8.37 0.79 -3.87
CA TYR A 234 -9.58 1.61 -3.74
C TYR A 234 -10.27 1.79 -5.09
N ASN A 235 -9.51 2.13 -6.13
CA ASN A 235 -10.05 2.31 -7.47
C ASN A 235 -10.62 1.02 -8.06
N LEU A 236 -9.92 -0.12 -7.90
CA LEU A 236 -10.41 -1.43 -8.35
C LEU A 236 -11.72 -1.81 -7.66
N ASN A 237 -11.84 -1.56 -6.35
CA ASN A 237 -13.10 -1.77 -5.63
C ASN A 237 -14.23 -0.85 -6.14
N LYS A 238 -13.91 0.38 -6.56
CA LYS A 238 -14.90 1.27 -7.17
C LYS A 238 -15.29 0.82 -8.57
N LEU A 239 -14.32 0.38 -9.36
CA LEU A 239 -14.58 -0.13 -10.71
C LEU A 239 -15.54 -1.32 -10.69
N SER A 240 -15.35 -2.28 -9.78
CA SER A 240 -16.25 -3.44 -9.63
C SER A 240 -17.70 -3.11 -9.20
N LEU A 241 -17.94 -1.87 -8.75
CA LEU A 241 -19.31 -1.40 -8.41
C LEU A 241 -19.97 -0.64 -9.56
N ILE A 242 -19.22 -0.31 -10.60
CA ILE A 242 -19.67 0.49 -11.75
C ILE A 242 -19.89 -0.42 -12.97
N THR A 243 -19.16 -1.51 -13.04
CA THR A 243 -19.31 -2.58 -14.06
C THR A 243 -20.33 -3.60 -13.63
#